data_9605f37782475b9c3c2538a2616eca68
#
_entry.id   9605f37782475b9c3c2538a2616eca68
#
_cell.length_a   1.000
_cell.length_b   1.000
_cell.length_c   1.000
_cell.angle_alpha   90.00
_cell.angle_beta   90.00
_cell.angle_gamma   90.00
#
_symmetry.space_group_name_H-M   'P 1'
#
loop_
_entity.id
_entity.type
_entity.pdbx_description
1 polymer ?
#
loop_
_entity_poly.entity_id
_entity_poly.type
_entity_poly.pdbx_seq_one_letter_code
_entity_poly.pdbx_strand_id
1 'polypeptide(L)'
;YNMLLNLDKHNPESIAVKDSNGLQITYGDIINLAVLVEHNITPRSLVFVLTENNAGGVAWVMAVILSGNVPLILDAHTETSLLENLIDIYKPQYICRPQTADSETYGYNLNATWNPHYQLNNELSHLLPTSGSTGSPKLVRHKYDNIEAAALNISTLFRLTSADRPF
;
A
#
# COMPACT_ATOMS: atom_id res chain seq x y z
N TYR A 1 4.36 -1.90 -20.75
CA TYR A 1 4.52 -1.11 -19.52
C TYR A 1 5.46 -1.87 -18.60
N ASN A 2 6.57 -1.28 -18.16
CA ASN A 2 7.37 -1.87 -17.11
C ASN A 2 6.58 -1.80 -15.79
N MET A 3 6.57 -2.90 -15.05
CA MET A 3 5.96 -2.90 -13.70
C MET A 3 6.72 -1.93 -12.79
N LEU A 4 6.00 -1.25 -11.91
CA LEU A 4 6.59 -0.32 -10.94
C LEU A 4 7.77 -0.96 -10.21
N LEU A 5 8.90 -0.24 -10.11
CA LEU A 5 10.16 -0.71 -9.51
C LEU A 5 10.73 -1.98 -10.14
N ASN A 6 10.29 -2.35 -11.35
CA ASN A 6 10.68 -3.58 -12.05
C ASN A 6 10.53 -4.86 -11.20
N LEU A 7 9.49 -4.93 -10.36
CA LEU A 7 9.27 -6.09 -9.48
C LEU A 7 9.15 -7.41 -10.25
N ASP A 8 8.64 -7.37 -11.48
CA ASP A 8 8.54 -8.52 -12.40
C ASP A 8 9.89 -9.04 -12.92
N LYS A 9 10.98 -8.28 -12.75
CA LYS A 9 12.34 -8.70 -13.16
C LYS A 9 13.10 -9.44 -12.06
N HIS A 10 12.57 -9.47 -10.85
CA HIS A 10 13.15 -10.25 -9.77
C HIS A 10 12.74 -11.72 -9.87
N ASN A 11 13.57 -12.62 -9.33
CA ASN A 11 13.15 -14.01 -9.18
C ASN A 11 11.92 -14.05 -8.25
N PRO A 12 10.75 -14.57 -8.69
CA PRO A 12 9.53 -14.56 -7.91
C PRO A 12 9.65 -15.29 -6.57
N GLU A 13 10.53 -16.28 -6.45
CA GLU A 13 10.79 -17.02 -5.22
C GLU A 13 11.70 -16.27 -4.23
N SER A 14 12.31 -15.16 -4.64
CA SER A 14 13.17 -14.37 -3.76
C SER A 14 12.34 -13.57 -2.76
N ILE A 15 12.83 -13.51 -1.52
CA ILE A 15 12.18 -12.74 -0.44
C ILE A 15 12.28 -11.26 -0.77
N ALA A 16 11.13 -10.60 -0.86
CA ALA A 16 11.01 -9.15 -1.05
C ALA A 16 10.95 -8.42 0.29
N VAL A 17 10.21 -8.98 1.26
CA VAL A 17 10.00 -8.38 2.59
C VAL A 17 10.05 -9.49 3.65
N LYS A 18 10.65 -9.16 4.79
CA LYS A 18 10.63 -9.99 5.99
C LYS A 18 10.44 -9.11 7.22
N ASP A 19 9.58 -9.51 8.13
CA ASP A 19 9.39 -8.80 9.40
C ASP A 19 10.05 -9.47 10.60
N SER A 20 9.98 -8.80 11.75
CA SER A 20 10.54 -9.29 13.02
C SER A 20 9.81 -10.52 13.56
N ASN A 21 8.57 -10.78 13.13
CA ASN A 21 7.79 -11.96 13.53
C ASN A 21 8.13 -13.19 12.68
N GLY A 22 8.98 -13.02 11.67
CA GLY A 22 9.46 -14.10 10.82
C GLY A 22 8.61 -14.33 9.57
N LEU A 23 7.55 -13.54 9.34
CA LEU A 23 6.81 -13.58 8.08
C LEU A 23 7.71 -13.15 6.93
N GLN A 24 7.78 -13.98 5.90
CA GLN A 24 8.54 -13.72 4.68
C GLN A 24 7.57 -13.70 3.50
N ILE A 25 7.66 -12.68 2.69
CA ILE A 25 6.83 -12.47 1.50
C ILE A 25 7.77 -12.32 0.31
N THR A 26 7.54 -13.09 -0.74
CA THR A 26 8.34 -13.08 -1.95
C THR A 26 7.88 -12.01 -2.94
N TYR A 27 8.66 -11.75 -3.98
CA TYR A 27 8.23 -10.90 -5.09
C TYR A 27 7.01 -11.48 -5.80
N GLY A 28 6.97 -12.80 -5.98
CA GLY A 28 5.83 -13.50 -6.56
C GLY A 28 4.56 -13.34 -5.73
N ASP A 29 4.67 -13.40 -4.41
CA ASP A 29 3.55 -13.20 -3.50
C ASP A 29 2.94 -11.80 -3.64
N ILE A 30 3.78 -10.75 -3.70
CA ILE A 30 3.31 -9.38 -3.89
C ILE A 30 2.57 -9.22 -5.24
N ILE A 31 3.12 -9.81 -6.31
CA ILE A 31 2.52 -9.76 -7.63
C ILE A 31 1.18 -10.53 -7.65
N ASN A 32 1.12 -11.71 -7.05
CA ASN A 32 -0.10 -12.48 -6.94
C ASN A 32 -1.18 -11.76 -6.12
N LEU A 33 -0.77 -11.10 -5.03
CA LEU A 33 -1.68 -10.27 -4.23
C LEU A 33 -2.21 -9.08 -5.05
N ALA A 34 -1.38 -8.46 -5.88
CA ALA A 34 -1.80 -7.37 -6.76
C ALA A 34 -2.84 -7.84 -7.79
N VAL A 35 -2.66 -9.03 -8.37
CA VAL A 35 -3.62 -9.66 -9.27
C VAL A 35 -4.93 -9.96 -8.55
N LEU A 36 -4.86 -10.47 -7.32
CA LEU A 36 -6.05 -10.72 -6.49
C LEU A 36 -6.81 -9.41 -6.22
N VAL A 37 -6.11 -8.33 -5.86
CA VAL A 37 -6.71 -7.02 -5.66
C VAL A 37 -7.36 -6.52 -6.95
N GLU A 38 -6.67 -6.59 -8.09
CA GLU A 38 -7.19 -6.16 -9.39
C GLU A 38 -8.50 -6.86 -9.77
N HIS A 39 -8.62 -8.16 -9.49
CA HIS A 39 -9.84 -8.93 -9.81
C HIS A 39 -11.01 -8.67 -8.86
N ASN A 40 -10.75 -8.22 -7.65
CA ASN A 40 -11.77 -8.12 -6.61
C ASN A 40 -12.28 -6.70 -6.35
N ILE A 41 -11.64 -5.68 -6.92
CA ILE A 41 -12.04 -4.29 -6.69
C ILE A 41 -12.23 -3.52 -8.00
N THR A 42 -13.09 -2.53 -7.95
CA THR A 42 -13.31 -1.63 -9.08
C THR A 42 -12.01 -0.91 -9.43
N PRO A 43 -11.59 -0.89 -10.69
CA PRO A 43 -10.36 -0.21 -11.10
C PRO A 43 -10.34 1.25 -10.68
N ARG A 44 -9.18 1.73 -10.27
CA ARG A 44 -8.93 3.11 -9.89
C ARG A 44 -9.72 3.57 -8.66
N SER A 45 -9.92 2.67 -7.71
CA SER A 45 -10.55 2.96 -6.42
C SER A 45 -9.58 3.57 -5.40
N LEU A 46 -10.14 4.39 -4.50
CA LEU A 46 -9.46 4.77 -3.26
C LEU A 46 -9.61 3.64 -2.23
N VAL A 47 -8.49 3.14 -1.76
CA VAL A 47 -8.43 2.09 -0.73
C VAL A 47 -7.76 2.65 0.51
N PHE A 48 -8.44 2.68 1.66
CA PHE A 48 -7.77 2.95 2.92
C PHE A 48 -7.02 1.68 3.35
N VAL A 49 -5.72 1.77 3.47
CA VAL A 49 -4.88 0.65 3.92
C VAL A 49 -4.34 0.97 5.30
N LEU A 50 -4.96 0.38 6.32
CA LEU A 50 -4.55 0.51 7.71
C LEU A 50 -3.44 -0.50 7.97
N THR A 51 -2.20 -0.02 8.10
CA THR A 51 -1.02 -0.88 8.20
C THR A 51 -0.49 -0.95 9.62
N GLU A 52 -0.06 -2.13 10.00
CA GLU A 52 0.92 -2.32 11.06
C GLU A 52 2.33 -2.30 10.44
N ASN A 53 3.34 -2.12 11.28
CA ASN A 53 4.73 -2.17 10.83
C ASN A 53 5.19 -3.64 10.66
N ASN A 54 4.61 -4.33 9.68
CA ASN A 54 4.87 -5.73 9.38
C ASN A 54 4.94 -5.99 7.86
N ALA A 55 5.40 -7.17 7.47
CA ALA A 55 5.55 -7.56 6.06
C ALA A 55 4.23 -7.56 5.30
N GLY A 56 3.13 -7.98 5.94
CA GLY A 56 1.79 -7.98 5.36
C GLY A 56 1.31 -6.57 4.97
N GLY A 57 1.53 -5.58 5.85
CA GLY A 57 1.19 -4.18 5.56
C GLY A 57 1.92 -3.64 4.32
N VAL A 58 3.22 -3.91 4.22
CA VAL A 58 4.02 -3.53 3.04
C VAL A 58 3.48 -4.20 1.77
N ALA A 59 3.22 -5.51 1.84
CA ALA A 59 2.69 -6.27 0.70
C ALA A 59 1.35 -5.72 0.21
N TRP A 60 0.42 -5.38 1.13
CA TRP A 60 -0.87 -4.82 0.77
C TRP A 60 -0.77 -3.42 0.16
N VAL A 61 0.06 -2.54 0.70
CA VAL A 61 0.31 -1.22 0.10
C VAL A 61 0.82 -1.38 -1.32
N MET A 62 1.83 -2.24 -1.52
CA MET A 62 2.40 -2.50 -2.84
C MET A 62 1.38 -3.12 -3.79
N ALA A 63 0.60 -4.10 -3.34
CA ALA A 63 -0.43 -4.76 -4.15
C ALA A 63 -1.50 -3.78 -4.64
N VAL A 64 -1.98 -2.88 -3.76
CA VAL A 64 -2.96 -1.85 -4.14
C VAL A 64 -2.38 -0.88 -5.18
N ILE A 65 -1.11 -0.46 -5.03
CA ILE A 65 -0.45 0.41 -6.01
C ILE A 65 -0.26 -0.32 -7.35
N LEU A 66 0.24 -1.55 -7.32
CA LEU A 66 0.51 -2.36 -8.51
C LEU A 66 -0.75 -2.71 -9.30
N SER A 67 -1.87 -2.90 -8.62
CA SER A 67 -3.19 -3.11 -9.25
C SER A 67 -3.79 -1.83 -9.87
N GLY A 68 -3.04 -0.72 -9.86
CA GLY A 68 -3.50 0.57 -10.41
C GLY A 68 -4.50 1.31 -9.53
N ASN A 69 -4.72 0.84 -8.30
CA ASN A 69 -5.57 1.51 -7.31
C ASN A 69 -4.75 2.46 -6.42
N VAL A 70 -5.41 3.28 -5.63
CA VAL A 70 -4.77 4.33 -4.83
C VAL A 70 -4.93 4.04 -3.34
N PRO A 71 -3.88 3.60 -2.65
CA PRO A 71 -3.94 3.49 -1.20
C PRO A 71 -3.82 4.87 -0.53
N LEU A 72 -4.68 5.14 0.45
CA LEU A 72 -4.37 6.05 1.54
C LEU A 72 -3.80 5.21 2.68
N ILE A 73 -2.52 5.43 2.97
CA ILE A 73 -1.78 4.64 3.96
C ILE A 73 -1.97 5.27 5.35
N LEU A 74 -2.53 4.49 6.26
CA LEU A 74 -2.83 4.91 7.63
C LEU A 74 -2.22 3.91 8.62
N ASP A 75 -1.92 4.37 9.83
CA ASP A 75 -1.58 3.48 10.93
C ASP A 75 -2.82 2.65 11.33
N ALA A 76 -2.66 1.35 11.55
CA ALA A 76 -3.75 0.47 12.02
C ALA A 76 -4.35 0.93 13.36
N HIS A 77 -3.58 1.65 14.18
CA HIS A 77 -3.98 2.22 15.45
C HIS A 77 -4.48 3.66 15.35
N THR A 78 -4.76 4.15 14.12
CA THR A 78 -5.37 5.47 13.93
C THR A 78 -6.63 5.61 14.79
N GLU A 79 -6.72 6.72 15.52
CA GLU A 79 -7.86 7.00 16.40
C GLU A 79 -9.17 6.91 15.62
N THR A 80 -10.18 6.26 16.22
CA THR A 80 -11.47 5.98 15.56
C THR A 80 -12.14 7.24 15.03
N SER A 81 -12.17 8.32 15.82
CA SER A 81 -12.76 9.60 15.42
C SER A 81 -12.08 10.22 14.21
N LEU A 82 -10.75 10.11 14.14
CA LEU A 82 -9.97 10.58 12.99
C LEU A 82 -10.23 9.70 11.75
N LEU A 83 -10.28 8.39 11.92
CA LEU A 83 -10.57 7.46 10.83
C LEU A 83 -11.97 7.69 10.26
N GLU A 84 -12.99 7.83 11.12
CA GLU A 84 -14.36 8.13 10.72
C GLU A 84 -14.45 9.46 9.95
N ASN A 85 -13.78 10.49 10.44
CA ASN A 85 -13.70 11.78 9.74
C ASN A 85 -13.04 11.66 8.35
N LEU A 86 -11.94 10.89 8.25
CA LEU A 86 -11.30 10.62 6.95
C LEU A 86 -12.23 9.85 6.00
N ILE A 87 -12.93 8.85 6.50
CA ILE A 87 -13.92 8.09 5.72
C ILE A 87 -15.04 9.01 5.23
N ASP A 88 -15.53 9.89 6.08
CA ASP A 88 -16.58 10.83 5.74
C ASP A 88 -16.17 11.86 4.70
N ILE A 89 -14.94 12.34 4.76
CA ILE A 89 -14.42 13.32 3.80
C ILE A 89 -14.07 12.66 2.46
N TYR A 90 -13.32 11.56 2.49
CA TYR A 90 -12.71 10.98 1.29
C TYR A 90 -13.53 9.84 0.67
N LYS A 91 -14.53 9.30 1.38
CA LYS A 91 -15.44 8.26 0.89
C LYS A 91 -14.70 7.12 0.15
N PRO A 92 -13.75 6.42 0.81
CA PRO A 92 -13.04 5.32 0.16
C PRO A 92 -14.00 4.25 -0.30
N GLN A 93 -13.70 3.57 -1.41
CA GLN A 93 -14.51 2.45 -1.90
C GLN A 93 -14.20 1.16 -1.16
N TYR A 94 -12.98 1.05 -0.63
CA TYR A 94 -12.53 -0.14 0.11
C TYR A 94 -11.68 0.26 1.32
N ILE A 95 -11.71 -0.61 2.34
CA ILE A 95 -10.83 -0.49 3.51
C ILE A 95 -10.15 -1.85 3.71
N CYS A 96 -8.82 -1.83 3.73
CA CYS A 96 -7.96 -2.95 4.07
C CYS A 96 -7.48 -2.78 5.52
N ARG A 97 -7.65 -3.83 6.34
CA ARG A 97 -7.30 -3.80 7.78
C ARG A 97 -6.57 -5.07 8.20
N PRO A 98 -5.70 -4.99 9.23
CA PRO A 98 -5.19 -6.18 9.87
C PRO A 98 -6.32 -7.06 10.39
N GLN A 99 -6.13 -8.38 10.30
CA GLN A 99 -7.05 -9.40 10.79
C GLN A 99 -6.29 -10.44 11.60
N THR A 100 -6.89 -10.87 12.72
CA THR A 100 -6.25 -11.81 13.66
C THR A 100 -6.36 -13.27 13.28
N ALA A 101 -7.11 -13.64 12.22
CA ALA A 101 -7.27 -15.03 11.75
C ALA A 101 -6.25 -15.36 10.66
N ASP A 102 -5.83 -16.62 10.61
CA ASP A 102 -5.05 -17.21 9.51
C ASP A 102 -5.68 -16.85 8.18
N SER A 103 -5.11 -15.88 7.51
CA SER A 103 -5.58 -15.48 6.21
C SER A 103 -4.50 -15.74 5.18
N GLU A 104 -4.88 -16.34 4.07
CA GLU A 104 -4.05 -16.45 2.85
C GLU A 104 -3.61 -15.07 2.33
N THR A 105 -4.05 -14.02 3.00
CA THR A 105 -3.82 -12.62 2.66
C THR A 105 -2.88 -11.91 3.64
N TYR A 106 -1.92 -12.64 4.19
CA TYR A 106 -0.84 -12.08 5.04
C TYR A 106 -1.34 -11.29 6.25
N GLY A 107 -2.44 -11.73 6.86
CA GLY A 107 -3.01 -11.12 8.07
C GLY A 107 -3.84 -9.86 7.83
N TYR A 108 -4.35 -9.64 6.61
CA TYR A 108 -5.20 -8.50 6.27
C TYR A 108 -6.49 -8.92 5.58
N ASN A 109 -7.51 -8.08 5.69
CA ASN A 109 -8.80 -8.26 5.02
C ASN A 109 -9.22 -6.98 4.29
N LEU A 110 -9.76 -7.14 3.09
CA LEU A 110 -10.24 -6.06 2.22
C LEU A 110 -11.76 -6.05 2.19
N ASN A 111 -12.37 -4.95 2.61
CA ASN A 111 -13.83 -4.81 2.68
C ASN A 111 -14.32 -3.64 1.83
N ALA A 112 -15.40 -3.85 1.08
CA ALA A 112 -16.10 -2.78 0.39
C ALA A 112 -16.85 -1.89 1.38
N THR A 113 -16.88 -0.59 1.13
CA THR A 113 -17.60 0.40 1.95
C THR A 113 -18.94 0.79 1.35
N TRP A 114 -19.21 0.37 0.10
CA TRP A 114 -20.40 0.74 -0.67
C TRP A 114 -20.49 2.25 -1.00
N ASN A 115 -19.42 3.02 -0.78
CA ASN A 115 -19.35 4.40 -1.25
C ASN A 115 -19.33 4.44 -2.79
N PRO A 116 -19.92 5.47 -3.40
CA PRO A 116 -19.92 5.60 -4.86
C PRO A 116 -18.50 5.75 -5.38
N HIS A 117 -18.25 5.14 -6.53
CA HIS A 117 -16.98 5.31 -7.24
C HIS A 117 -16.88 6.72 -7.80
N TYR A 118 -15.69 7.32 -7.70
CA TYR A 118 -15.37 8.60 -8.31
C TYR A 118 -13.98 8.55 -8.97
N GLN A 119 -13.79 9.39 -9.97
CA GLN A 119 -12.58 9.35 -10.78
C GLN A 119 -11.38 9.95 -10.04
N LEU A 120 -10.33 9.18 -9.91
CA LEU A 120 -9.03 9.61 -9.42
C LEU A 120 -8.10 9.96 -10.59
N ASN A 121 -7.18 10.90 -10.37
CA ASN A 121 -6.15 11.24 -11.35
C ASN A 121 -5.28 10.01 -11.67
N ASN A 122 -5.04 9.73 -12.95
CA ASN A 122 -4.31 8.54 -13.41
C ASN A 122 -2.85 8.50 -12.97
N GLU A 123 -2.22 9.65 -12.71
CA GLU A 123 -0.84 9.74 -12.23
C GLU A 123 -0.71 9.49 -10.72
N LEU A 124 -1.82 9.58 -9.97
CA LEU A 124 -1.81 9.43 -8.52
C LEU A 124 -1.49 7.99 -8.14
N SER A 125 -0.42 7.77 -7.40
CA SER A 125 0.00 6.45 -6.94
C SER A 125 -0.52 6.13 -5.54
N HIS A 126 -0.29 7.04 -4.59
CA HIS A 126 -0.73 6.86 -3.20
C HIS A 126 -0.89 8.19 -2.47
N LEU A 127 -1.52 8.13 -1.31
CA LEU A 127 -1.77 9.25 -0.42
C LEU A 127 -1.16 8.97 0.96
N LEU A 128 -0.58 9.99 1.57
CA LEU A 128 -0.08 9.96 2.94
C LEU A 128 -0.70 11.10 3.75
N PRO A 129 -1.15 10.86 4.99
CA PRO A 129 -1.60 11.94 5.86
C PRO A 129 -0.39 12.75 6.33
N THR A 130 -0.57 14.06 6.48
CA THR A 130 0.41 14.89 7.17
C THR A 130 0.15 14.87 8.67
N SER A 131 1.19 15.05 9.47
CA SER A 131 1.09 15.22 10.94
C SER A 131 0.50 16.59 11.30
N GLY A 132 -0.68 16.92 10.76
CA GLY A 132 -1.32 18.21 10.99
C GLY A 132 -1.90 18.32 12.39
N SER A 133 -1.41 19.26 13.18
CA SER A 133 -1.90 19.58 14.55
C SER A 133 -3.25 20.32 14.57
N THR A 134 -3.90 20.54 13.43
CA THR A 134 -5.10 21.37 13.31
C THR A 134 -6.23 20.63 12.58
N GLY A 135 -6.92 19.73 13.29
CA GLY A 135 -8.31 19.31 13.05
C GLY A 135 -8.73 18.73 11.68
N SER A 136 -8.05 19.04 10.59
CA SER A 136 -8.32 18.47 9.26
C SER A 136 -7.05 17.89 8.69
N PRO A 137 -6.92 16.56 8.62
CA PRO A 137 -5.71 15.93 8.08
C PRO A 137 -5.57 16.27 6.60
N LYS A 138 -4.49 16.98 6.26
CA LYS A 138 -4.12 17.21 4.87
C LYS A 138 -3.45 15.96 4.33
N LEU A 139 -3.73 15.61 3.07
CA LEU A 139 -3.11 14.49 2.39
C LEU A 139 -2.03 14.99 1.42
N VAL A 140 -0.87 14.34 1.47
CA VAL A 140 0.16 14.48 0.43
C VAL A 140 -0.13 13.50 -0.69
N ARG A 141 -0.15 14.01 -1.91
CA ARG A 141 -0.38 13.23 -3.13
C ARG A 141 0.95 12.84 -3.76
N HIS A 142 1.16 11.55 -3.97
CA HIS A 142 2.33 11.02 -4.64
C HIS A 142 1.97 10.48 -6.01
N LYS A 143 2.84 10.71 -7.00
CA LYS A 143 2.72 10.14 -8.34
C LYS A 143 3.59 8.90 -8.47
N TYR A 144 3.32 8.06 -9.47
CA TYR A 144 4.14 6.87 -9.77
C TYR A 144 5.62 7.22 -9.98
N ASP A 145 5.90 8.25 -10.79
CA ASP A 145 7.27 8.70 -11.05
C ASP A 145 8.03 9.08 -9.77
N ASN A 146 7.32 9.57 -8.76
CA ASN A 146 7.93 9.96 -7.48
C ASN A 146 8.42 8.73 -6.69
N ILE A 147 7.75 7.59 -6.79
CA ILE A 147 8.17 6.36 -6.11
C ILE A 147 9.51 5.90 -6.69
N GLU A 148 9.61 5.81 -8.02
CA GLU A 148 10.84 5.37 -8.68
C GLU A 148 11.99 6.35 -8.46
N ALA A 149 11.72 7.65 -8.58
CA ALA A 149 12.72 8.69 -8.30
C ALA A 149 13.20 8.63 -6.84
N ALA A 150 12.29 8.45 -5.88
CA ALA A 150 12.65 8.34 -4.47
C ALA A 150 13.48 7.07 -4.21
N ALA A 151 13.09 5.92 -4.76
CA ALA A 151 13.83 4.68 -4.63
C ALA A 151 15.25 4.81 -5.20
N LEU A 152 15.40 5.40 -6.40
CA LEU A 152 16.69 5.65 -7.02
C LEU A 152 17.56 6.60 -6.19
N ASN A 153 16.98 7.70 -5.70
CA ASN A 153 17.71 8.68 -4.90
C ASN A 153 18.20 8.07 -3.58
N ILE A 154 17.34 7.33 -2.88
CA ILE A 154 17.69 6.67 -1.61
C ILE A 154 18.77 5.63 -1.85
N SER A 155 18.59 4.75 -2.83
CA SER A 155 19.58 3.69 -3.13
C SER A 155 20.94 4.28 -3.52
N THR A 156 20.96 5.37 -4.27
CA THR A 156 22.18 6.06 -4.67
C THR A 156 22.85 6.76 -3.49
N LEU A 157 22.06 7.52 -2.69
CA LEU A 157 22.56 8.27 -1.56
C LEU A 157 23.20 7.36 -0.50
N PHE A 158 22.53 6.27 -0.18
CA PHE A 158 23.00 5.30 0.82
C PHE A 158 23.86 4.18 0.22
N ARG A 159 24.12 4.23 -1.10
CA ARG A 159 24.89 3.21 -1.84
C ARG A 159 24.36 1.79 -1.60
N LEU A 160 23.03 1.65 -1.57
CA LEU A 160 22.40 0.36 -1.35
C LEU A 160 22.71 -0.62 -2.48
N THR A 161 22.95 -1.86 -2.12
CA THR A 161 23.23 -2.98 -3.02
C THR A 161 22.22 -4.10 -2.79
N SER A 162 22.24 -5.13 -3.63
CA SER A 162 21.42 -6.33 -3.45
C SER A 162 21.72 -7.13 -2.17
N ALA A 163 22.86 -6.85 -1.51
CA ALA A 163 23.24 -7.49 -0.25
C ALA A 163 22.64 -6.78 0.98
N ASP A 164 22.21 -5.52 0.83
CA ASP A 164 21.66 -4.75 1.92
C ASP A 164 20.24 -5.21 2.26
N ARG A 165 19.91 -5.11 3.52
CA ARG A 165 18.59 -5.46 4.08
C ARG A 165 18.11 -4.29 4.95
N PRO A 166 17.67 -3.18 4.32
CA PRO A 166 17.07 -2.08 5.06
C PRO A 166 15.77 -2.57 5.70
N PHE A 167 15.55 -2.12 6.91
CA PHE A 167 14.37 -2.47 7.72
C PHE A 167 13.46 -1.27 7.91
#